data_82ef79a28360223489e3b997f6f05e74
#
_entry.id   82ef79a28360223489e3b997f6f05e74
#
_cell.length_a   1.000
_cell.length_b   1.000
_cell.length_c   1.000
_cell.angle_alpha   90.00
_cell.angle_beta   90.00
_cell.angle_gamma   90.00
#
_symmetry.space_group_name_H-M   'P 1'
#
loop_
_entity.id
_entity.type
_entity.pdbx_description
1 polymer ?
#
loop_
_entity_poly.entity_id
_entity_poly.type
_entity_poly.pdbx_seq_one_letter_code
_entity_poly.pdbx_strand_id
1 'polypeptide(L)'
;MRIDYCVIGGLAVNAYVEPVVSLDLDLVIVTSATEKLLKAAKKIFNIEKFPHSMNLSSTKSELRIQLQTDPRYQIFIARSSKKEVMGYEMKVAVVEDILQGKIWAYSDEQRRKSKRQKDLADIYRLIEAYPHLKDLLPKSLKIEF
;
A
#
# COMPACT_ATOMS: atom_id res chain seq x y z
N MET A 1 -21.89 1.43 -0.69
CA MET A 1 -21.14 2.68 -0.94
C MET A 1 -20.09 2.41 -2.01
N ARG A 2 -20.11 3.20 -3.09
CA ARG A 2 -19.14 3.03 -4.18
C ARG A 2 -18.06 4.10 -4.05
N ILE A 3 -16.83 3.67 -3.81
CA ILE A 3 -15.69 4.55 -3.56
C ILE A 3 -14.53 4.13 -4.45
N ASP A 4 -13.91 5.10 -5.11
CA ASP A 4 -12.69 4.85 -5.88
C ASP A 4 -11.52 4.64 -4.92
N TYR A 5 -10.78 3.57 -5.15
CA TYR A 5 -9.68 3.15 -4.30
C TYR A 5 -8.68 2.30 -5.08
N CYS A 6 -7.52 2.05 -4.48
CA CYS A 6 -6.67 0.94 -4.89
C CYS A 6 -5.89 0.38 -3.70
N VAL A 7 -5.52 -0.89 -3.81
CA VAL A 7 -4.65 -1.57 -2.85
C VAL A 7 -3.20 -1.26 -3.18
N ILE A 8 -2.44 -0.93 -2.16
CA ILE A 8 -0.99 -0.74 -2.23
C ILE A 8 -0.31 -1.60 -1.15
N GLY A 9 0.98 -1.44 -0.93
CA GLY A 9 1.70 -2.09 0.17
C GLY A 9 1.96 -3.57 -0.04
N GLY A 10 2.16 -4.30 1.06
CA GLY A 10 2.57 -5.71 1.03
C GLY A 10 1.59 -6.65 0.36
N LEU A 11 0.28 -6.47 0.58
CA LEU A 11 -0.73 -7.30 -0.09
C LEU A 11 -0.80 -7.02 -1.58
N ALA A 12 -0.51 -5.78 -2.02
CA ALA A 12 -0.40 -5.48 -3.44
C ALA A 12 0.83 -6.14 -4.05
N VAL A 13 1.97 -6.15 -3.35
CA VAL A 13 3.16 -6.89 -3.79
C VAL A 13 2.81 -8.36 -3.99
N ASN A 14 2.08 -8.95 -3.05
CA ASN A 14 1.65 -10.35 -3.12
C ASN A 14 0.74 -10.66 -4.30
N ALA A 15 0.09 -9.67 -4.91
CA ALA A 15 -0.72 -9.87 -6.11
C ALA A 15 0.13 -10.02 -7.39
N TYR A 16 1.40 -9.65 -7.34
CA TYR A 16 2.30 -9.69 -8.49
C TYR A 16 3.43 -10.71 -8.38
N VAL A 17 3.85 -11.02 -7.15
CA VAL A 17 4.98 -11.93 -6.89
C VAL A 17 4.56 -13.00 -5.89
N GLU A 18 5.46 -13.96 -5.63
CA GLU A 18 5.22 -15.02 -4.66
C GLU A 18 4.82 -14.44 -3.31
N PRO A 19 3.66 -14.85 -2.74
CA PRO A 19 3.11 -14.22 -1.55
C PRO A 19 3.93 -14.48 -0.27
N VAL A 20 3.99 -13.44 0.56
CA VAL A 20 4.52 -13.49 1.92
C VAL A 20 3.41 -13.06 2.86
N VAL A 21 3.32 -13.67 4.04
CA VAL A 21 2.27 -13.35 5.01
C VAL A 21 2.23 -11.86 5.33
N SER A 22 1.03 -11.27 5.25
CA SER A 22 0.77 -9.89 5.62
C SER A 22 -0.61 -9.79 6.27
N LEU A 23 -0.68 -9.04 7.35
CA LEU A 23 -1.93 -8.77 8.08
C LEU A 23 -2.44 -7.35 7.86
N ASP A 24 -1.73 -6.55 7.07
CA ASP A 24 -2.08 -5.16 6.80
C ASP A 24 -2.63 -5.02 5.38
N LEU A 25 -3.83 -4.48 5.29
CA LEU A 25 -4.43 -4.08 4.01
C LEU A 25 -4.24 -2.57 3.87
N ASP A 26 -3.36 -2.17 2.96
CA ASP A 26 -3.06 -0.76 2.72
C ASP A 26 -3.84 -0.26 1.51
N LEU A 27 -4.62 0.80 1.71
CA LEU A 27 -5.49 1.36 0.68
C LEU A 27 -5.21 2.84 0.45
N VAL A 28 -5.31 3.24 -0.81
CA VAL A 28 -5.46 4.64 -1.19
C VAL A 28 -6.93 4.86 -1.51
N ILE A 29 -7.57 5.80 -0.82
CA ILE A 29 -8.96 6.16 -1.04
C ILE A 29 -9.00 7.52 -1.72
N VAL A 30 -9.89 7.69 -2.70
CA VAL A 30 -10.07 9.01 -3.32
C VAL A 30 -10.39 10.05 -2.24
N THR A 31 -9.69 11.19 -2.28
CA THR A 31 -9.76 12.19 -1.21
C THR A 31 -11.19 12.65 -0.92
N SER A 32 -12.00 12.82 -1.96
CA SER A 32 -13.39 13.28 -1.82
C SER A 32 -14.29 12.31 -1.04
N ALA A 33 -13.92 11.04 -0.93
CA ALA A 33 -14.72 10.01 -0.26
C ALA A 33 -14.24 9.71 1.17
N THR A 34 -13.13 10.28 1.61
CA THR A 34 -12.50 9.92 2.89
C THR A 34 -13.40 10.15 4.09
N GLU A 35 -14.03 11.34 4.19
CA GLU A 35 -14.92 11.65 5.31
C GLU A 35 -16.14 10.74 5.37
N LYS A 36 -16.74 10.45 4.23
CA LYS A 36 -17.90 9.56 4.11
C LYS A 36 -17.54 8.15 4.57
N LEU A 37 -16.38 7.66 4.14
CA LEU A 37 -15.88 6.35 4.55
C LEU A 37 -15.65 6.30 6.06
N LEU A 38 -15.03 7.32 6.64
CA LEU A 38 -14.74 7.36 8.07
C LEU A 38 -16.02 7.38 8.91
N LYS A 39 -17.05 8.08 8.49
CA LYS A 39 -18.34 8.08 9.19
C LYS A 39 -18.94 6.67 9.25
N ALA A 40 -18.87 5.93 8.15
CA ALA A 40 -19.35 4.55 8.10
C ALA A 40 -18.44 3.62 8.94
N ALA A 41 -17.14 3.82 8.87
CA ALA A 41 -16.16 2.95 9.55
C ALA A 41 -16.17 3.11 11.07
N LYS A 42 -16.48 4.28 11.60
CA LYS A 42 -16.53 4.54 13.05
C LYS A 42 -17.47 3.59 13.79
N LYS A 43 -18.49 3.09 13.12
CA LYS A 43 -19.47 2.18 13.72
C LYS A 43 -18.93 0.76 13.93
N ILE A 44 -17.86 0.40 13.23
CA ILE A 44 -17.34 -0.97 13.17
C ILE A 44 -15.88 -1.04 13.62
N PHE A 45 -15.09 0.01 13.36
CA PHE A 45 -13.64 0.02 13.57
C PHE A 45 -13.21 1.06 14.59
N ASN A 46 -12.09 0.77 15.26
CA ASN A 46 -11.32 1.76 15.97
C ASN A 46 -10.45 2.50 14.95
N ILE A 47 -10.43 3.82 15.01
CA ILE A 47 -9.69 4.66 14.07
C ILE A 47 -8.59 5.42 14.79
N GLU A 48 -7.36 5.29 14.33
CA GLU A 48 -6.21 6.04 14.81
C GLU A 48 -5.64 6.87 13.67
N LYS A 49 -5.52 8.18 13.87
CA LYS A 49 -5.06 9.12 12.83
C LYS A 49 -3.61 9.49 13.02
N PHE A 50 -2.89 9.54 11.90
CA PHE A 50 -1.50 10.00 11.80
C PHE A 50 -1.40 11.09 10.72
N PRO A 51 -0.27 11.83 10.60
CA PRO A 51 -0.16 12.90 9.61
C PRO A 51 -0.46 12.52 8.16
N HIS A 52 -0.08 11.30 7.74
CA HIS A 52 -0.24 10.84 6.35
C HIS A 52 -0.96 9.52 6.22
N SER A 53 -1.56 9.02 7.29
CA SER A 53 -2.28 7.76 7.27
C SER A 53 -3.32 7.67 8.39
N MET A 54 -4.21 6.69 8.25
CA MET A 54 -5.17 6.34 9.29
C MET A 54 -5.22 4.83 9.39
N ASN A 55 -5.24 4.32 10.62
CA ASN A 55 -5.33 2.89 10.88
C ASN A 55 -6.73 2.53 11.39
N LEU A 56 -7.33 1.52 10.78
CA LEU A 56 -8.61 0.97 11.19
C LEU A 56 -8.38 -0.45 11.72
N SER A 57 -8.85 -0.72 12.92
CA SER A 57 -8.71 -2.02 13.54
C SER A 57 -9.99 -2.45 14.25
N SER A 58 -10.14 -3.76 14.45
CA SER A 58 -11.30 -4.35 15.12
C SER A 58 -10.83 -5.47 16.04
N THR A 59 -11.52 -5.64 17.17
CA THR A 59 -11.26 -6.77 18.08
C THR A 59 -11.70 -8.12 17.49
N LYS A 60 -12.48 -8.08 16.40
CA LYS A 60 -13.02 -9.28 15.75
C LYS A 60 -12.08 -9.88 14.70
N SER A 61 -10.99 -9.21 14.37
CA SER A 61 -10.04 -9.64 13.35
C SER A 61 -8.65 -9.11 13.64
N GLU A 62 -7.62 -9.87 13.27
CA GLU A 62 -6.24 -9.43 13.33
C GLU A 62 -5.85 -8.56 12.12
N LEU A 63 -6.68 -8.54 11.08
CA LEU A 63 -6.44 -7.70 9.91
C LEU A 63 -6.49 -6.24 10.31
N ARG A 64 -5.47 -5.48 9.91
CA ARG A 64 -5.43 -4.03 10.07
C ARG A 64 -5.60 -3.39 8.70
N ILE A 65 -6.40 -2.32 8.65
CA ILE A 65 -6.58 -1.54 7.43
C ILE A 65 -5.88 -0.21 7.64
N GLN A 66 -4.97 0.11 6.73
CA GLN A 66 -4.29 1.40 6.74
C GLN A 66 -4.72 2.20 5.51
N LEU A 67 -5.23 3.40 5.74
CA LEU A 67 -5.56 4.33 4.68
C LEU A 67 -4.40 5.30 4.50
N GLN A 68 -3.81 5.31 3.31
CA GLN A 68 -2.76 6.25 2.95
C GLN A 68 -3.41 7.57 2.52
N THR A 69 -3.06 8.67 3.20
CA THR A 69 -3.64 9.98 2.94
C THR A 69 -2.65 10.98 2.31
N ASP A 70 -1.42 10.57 2.04
CA ASP A 70 -0.44 11.39 1.33
C ASP A 70 -0.95 11.64 -0.11
N PRO A 71 -1.10 12.90 -0.52
CA PRO A 71 -1.65 13.23 -1.84
C PRO A 71 -0.89 12.64 -3.03
N ARG A 72 0.39 12.32 -2.87
CA ARG A 72 1.21 11.72 -3.94
C ARG A 72 0.65 10.40 -4.45
N TYR A 73 -0.09 9.66 -3.62
CA TYR A 73 -0.62 8.35 -3.96
C TYR A 73 -1.93 8.40 -4.76
N GLN A 74 -2.60 9.56 -4.82
CA GLN A 74 -3.92 9.66 -5.45
C GLN A 74 -3.94 9.23 -6.92
N ILE A 75 -2.86 9.51 -7.65
CA ILE A 75 -2.75 9.16 -9.07
C ILE A 75 -2.78 7.64 -9.31
N PHE A 76 -2.43 6.84 -8.31
CA PHE A 76 -2.40 5.38 -8.42
C PHE A 76 -3.79 4.78 -8.68
N ILE A 77 -4.83 5.44 -8.19
CA ILE A 77 -6.21 4.95 -8.31
C ILE A 77 -6.62 4.83 -9.79
N ALA A 78 -6.33 5.85 -10.59
CA ALA A 78 -6.71 5.88 -12.01
C ALA A 78 -6.04 4.78 -12.82
N ARG A 79 -4.84 4.34 -12.43
CA ARG A 79 -4.08 3.32 -13.14
C ARG A 79 -4.29 1.90 -12.59
N SER A 80 -5.06 1.76 -11.52
CA SER A 80 -5.29 0.46 -10.87
C SER A 80 -6.09 -0.50 -11.75
N SER A 81 -5.90 -1.80 -11.53
CA SER A 81 -6.63 -2.85 -12.23
C SER A 81 -7.10 -3.92 -11.24
N LYS A 82 -8.08 -4.70 -11.67
CA LYS A 82 -8.64 -5.76 -10.83
C LYS A 82 -7.66 -6.93 -10.71
N LYS A 83 -7.42 -7.36 -9.47
CA LYS A 83 -6.63 -8.55 -9.14
C LYS A 83 -7.21 -9.21 -7.91
N GLU A 84 -6.83 -10.46 -7.66
CA GLU A 84 -7.21 -11.16 -6.46
C GLU A 84 -6.30 -10.77 -5.29
N VAL A 85 -6.93 -10.37 -4.17
CA VAL A 85 -6.25 -10.04 -2.91
C VAL A 85 -6.96 -10.78 -1.80
N MET A 86 -6.28 -11.70 -1.14
CA MET A 86 -6.85 -12.49 -0.04
C MET A 86 -8.16 -13.21 -0.43
N GLY A 87 -8.26 -13.70 -1.67
CA GLY A 87 -9.45 -14.38 -2.16
C GLY A 87 -10.56 -13.46 -2.67
N TYR A 88 -10.35 -12.15 -2.66
CA TYR A 88 -11.33 -11.16 -3.13
C TYR A 88 -10.81 -10.43 -4.35
N GLU A 89 -11.71 -10.10 -5.28
CA GLU A 89 -11.37 -9.24 -6.40
C GLU A 89 -11.34 -7.79 -5.91
N MET A 90 -10.19 -7.15 -6.02
CA MET A 90 -9.99 -5.77 -5.60
C MET A 90 -9.21 -4.99 -6.66
N LYS A 91 -9.34 -3.68 -6.66
CA LYS A 91 -8.50 -2.83 -7.49
C LYS A 91 -7.13 -2.71 -6.84
N VAL A 92 -6.09 -3.05 -7.60
CA VAL A 92 -4.70 -3.05 -7.13
C VAL A 92 -3.90 -2.08 -8.00
N ALA A 93 -3.04 -1.29 -7.38
CA ALA A 93 -2.15 -0.39 -8.11
C ALA A 93 -1.29 -1.19 -9.10
N VAL A 94 -0.89 -0.56 -10.21
CA VAL A 94 0.04 -1.21 -11.15
C VAL A 94 1.39 -1.42 -10.48
N VAL A 95 2.16 -2.38 -10.97
CA VAL A 95 3.43 -2.78 -10.33
C VAL A 95 4.41 -1.63 -10.19
N GLU A 96 4.46 -0.73 -11.17
CA GLU A 96 5.31 0.47 -11.15
C GLU A 96 4.93 1.40 -9.99
N ASP A 97 3.64 1.56 -9.74
CA ASP A 97 3.14 2.42 -8.65
C ASP A 97 3.36 1.76 -7.29
N ILE A 98 3.22 0.44 -7.20
CA ILE A 98 3.53 -0.30 -5.97
C ILE A 98 5.00 -0.11 -5.61
N LEU A 99 5.90 -0.22 -6.58
CA LEU A 99 7.31 0.03 -6.39
C LEU A 99 7.55 1.47 -5.91
N GLN A 100 6.92 2.45 -6.55
CA GLN A 100 7.07 3.85 -6.17
C GLN A 100 6.66 4.08 -4.71
N GLY A 101 5.55 3.52 -4.30
CA GLY A 101 5.08 3.60 -2.91
C GLY A 101 6.08 2.98 -1.93
N LYS A 102 6.66 1.84 -2.27
CA LYS A 102 7.68 1.19 -1.46
C LYS A 102 8.97 2.02 -1.38
N ILE A 103 9.35 2.68 -2.46
CA ILE A 103 10.50 3.59 -2.48
C ILE A 103 10.25 4.78 -1.54
N TRP A 104 9.07 5.41 -1.63
CA TRP A 104 8.73 6.51 -0.72
C TRP A 104 8.74 6.06 0.74
N ALA A 105 8.18 4.89 1.03
CA ALA A 105 8.15 4.36 2.40
C ALA A 105 9.56 4.06 2.92
N TYR A 106 10.38 3.42 2.12
CA TYR A 106 11.77 3.11 2.48
C TYR A 106 12.60 4.38 2.69
N SER A 107 12.32 5.42 1.92
CA SER A 107 13.06 6.69 1.96
C SER A 107 12.62 7.61 3.10
N ASP A 108 11.53 7.27 3.79
CA ASP A 108 11.02 8.05 4.92
C ASP A 108 11.84 7.77 6.19
N GLU A 109 12.68 8.69 6.58
CA GLU A 109 13.56 8.56 7.75
C GLU A 109 12.78 8.47 9.07
N GLN A 110 11.54 8.94 9.12
CA GLN A 110 10.68 8.86 10.30
C GLN A 110 10.02 7.49 10.47
N ARG A 111 10.03 6.68 9.42
CA ARG A 111 9.46 5.33 9.45
C ARG A 111 10.38 4.39 10.24
N ARG A 112 9.79 3.49 11.05
CA ARG A 112 10.55 2.53 11.85
C ARG A 112 11.50 1.72 10.98
N LYS A 113 12.72 1.52 11.49
CA LYS A 113 13.77 0.80 10.76
C LYS A 113 13.33 -0.59 10.31
N SER A 114 12.66 -1.35 11.18
CA SER A 114 12.17 -2.69 10.83
C SER A 114 11.20 -2.68 9.66
N LYS A 115 10.32 -1.68 9.60
CA LYS A 115 9.38 -1.51 8.49
C LYS A 115 10.10 -1.10 7.21
N ARG A 116 11.10 -0.24 7.30
CA ARG A 116 11.90 0.16 6.15
C ARG A 116 12.68 -1.03 5.57
N GLN A 117 13.19 -1.93 6.41
CA GLN A 117 13.85 -3.14 5.94
C GLN A 117 12.87 -4.07 5.21
N LYS A 118 11.63 -4.16 5.68
CA LYS A 118 10.59 -4.92 4.99
C LYS A 118 10.24 -4.28 3.64
N ASP A 119 10.16 -2.94 3.59
CA ASP A 119 9.94 -2.24 2.33
C ASP A 119 11.06 -2.52 1.33
N LEU A 120 12.30 -2.53 1.78
CA LEU A 120 13.45 -2.85 0.93
C LEU A 120 13.37 -4.29 0.41
N ALA A 121 13.01 -5.24 1.27
CA ALA A 121 12.82 -6.62 0.86
C ALA A 121 11.72 -6.75 -0.21
N ASP A 122 10.63 -6.01 -0.07
CA ASP A 122 9.56 -6.00 -1.07
C ASP A 122 10.05 -5.40 -2.39
N ILE A 123 10.89 -4.36 -2.35
CA ILE A 123 11.52 -3.79 -3.54
C ILE A 123 12.36 -4.85 -4.26
N TYR A 124 13.18 -5.62 -3.52
CA TYR A 124 13.95 -6.72 -4.09
C TYR A 124 13.05 -7.75 -4.77
N ARG A 125 11.99 -8.18 -4.12
CA ARG A 125 11.04 -9.15 -4.65
C ARG A 125 10.41 -8.68 -5.96
N LEU A 126 10.01 -7.41 -6.01
CA LEU A 126 9.42 -6.82 -7.23
C LEU A 126 10.42 -6.78 -8.37
N ILE A 127 11.66 -6.36 -8.12
CA ILE A 127 12.68 -6.22 -9.16
C ILE A 127 13.15 -7.60 -9.67
N GLU A 128 13.25 -8.58 -8.78
CA GLU A 128 13.59 -9.95 -9.19
C GLU A 128 12.57 -10.51 -10.17
N ALA A 129 11.27 -10.25 -9.94
CA ALA A 129 10.18 -10.72 -10.80
C ALA A 129 9.98 -9.84 -12.04
N TYR A 130 10.25 -8.54 -11.93
CA TYR A 130 10.04 -7.55 -12.99
C TYR A 130 11.29 -6.70 -13.18
N PRO A 131 12.33 -7.24 -13.87
CA PRO A 131 13.64 -6.56 -13.97
C PRO A 131 13.62 -5.15 -14.56
N HIS A 132 12.63 -4.83 -15.40
CA HIS A 132 12.50 -3.49 -15.99
C HIS A 132 12.30 -2.41 -14.93
N LEU A 133 11.84 -2.78 -13.72
CA LEU A 133 11.63 -1.84 -12.63
C LEU A 133 12.92 -1.20 -12.11
N LYS A 134 14.08 -1.80 -12.40
CA LYS A 134 15.39 -1.22 -12.02
C LYS A 134 15.56 0.21 -12.51
N ASP A 135 15.02 0.50 -13.70
CA ASP A 135 15.16 1.81 -14.32
C ASP A 135 14.39 2.91 -13.55
N LEU A 136 13.46 2.51 -12.71
CA LEU A 136 12.64 3.42 -11.89
C LEU A 136 13.27 3.73 -10.53
N LEU A 137 14.35 3.05 -10.16
CA LEU A 137 15.01 3.27 -8.87
C LEU A 137 15.77 4.58 -8.85
N PRO A 138 15.72 5.32 -7.71
CA PRO A 138 16.60 6.47 -7.54
C PRO A 138 18.05 6.01 -7.46
N LYS A 139 18.99 6.90 -7.81
CA LYS A 139 20.44 6.58 -7.83
C LYS A 139 20.92 5.98 -6.52
N SER A 140 20.41 6.47 -5.39
CA SER A 140 20.80 5.98 -4.07
C SER A 140 20.45 4.51 -3.83
N LEU A 141 19.44 3.98 -4.51
CA LEU A 141 19.02 2.58 -4.41
C LEU A 141 19.60 1.71 -5.52
N LYS A 142 20.02 2.26 -6.65
CA LYS A 142 20.58 1.48 -7.76
C LYS A 142 21.84 0.71 -7.37
N ILE A 143 22.55 1.19 -6.36
CA ILE A 143 23.79 0.55 -5.87
C ILE A 143 23.46 -0.81 -5.24
N GLU A 144 22.28 -0.97 -4.66
CA GLU A 144 21.83 -2.21 -4.02
C GLU A 144 21.45 -3.30 -5.03
N PHE A 145 21.26 -2.93 -6.27
CA PHE A 145 20.80 -3.80 -7.33
C PHE A 145 21.76 -3.84 -8.50
#